data_8cfa2e84c436052321dcad8365192e19
#
_entry.id   8cfa2e84c436052321dcad8365192e19
#
_cell.length_a   1.000
_cell.length_b   1.000
_cell.length_c   1.000
_cell.angle_alpha   90.00
_cell.angle_beta   90.00
_cell.angle_gamma   90.00
#
_symmetry.space_group_name_H-M   'P 1'
#
loop_
_entity.id
_entity.type
_entity.pdbx_description
1 polymer ?
#
loop_
_entity_poly.entity_id
_entity_poly.type
_entity_poly.pdbx_seq_one_letter_code
_entity_poly.pdbx_strand_id
1 'polypeptide(L)'
;MKKILVVVDMQKDFVDGVLGTAEAVQIVGNVVEKINSFDGEIIVTYDTHFENYLNTSEGEKLPVEHCIKGTAGWNLDSDVQSALENRKYRTVEKLTFGSVELPAIVGEITKGEEFSVELIGLCTDICVVSNALILKASYPEVSITVDSSCCAGVTPETHNSALTTMKMCQINVI
;
A
#
# COMPACT_ATOMS: atom_id res chain seq x y z
N MET A 1 -18.97 5.43 -12.56
CA MET A 1 -17.53 5.10 -12.46
C MET A 1 -17.25 4.70 -11.01
N LYS A 2 -16.78 3.48 -10.78
CA LYS A 2 -16.36 3.01 -9.46
C LYS A 2 -15.04 3.65 -9.06
N LYS A 3 -14.86 3.89 -7.75
CA LYS A 3 -13.59 4.36 -7.20
C LYS A 3 -13.06 3.30 -6.25
N ILE A 4 -11.77 3.02 -6.33
CA ILE A 4 -11.10 2.05 -5.47
C ILE A 4 -9.92 2.73 -4.79
N LEU A 5 -9.86 2.65 -3.46
CA LEU A 5 -8.72 3.04 -2.66
C LEU A 5 -7.93 1.80 -2.26
N VAL A 6 -6.65 1.79 -2.55
CA VAL A 6 -5.72 0.77 -2.08
C VAL A 6 -4.85 1.37 -0.97
N VAL A 7 -5.07 0.91 0.25
CA VAL A 7 -4.27 1.26 1.43
C VAL A 7 -3.15 0.24 1.55
N VAL A 8 -1.94 0.66 1.23
CA VAL A 8 -0.79 -0.22 1.10
C VAL A 8 -0.03 -0.29 2.41
N ASP A 9 0.00 -1.47 3.02
CA ASP A 9 0.88 -1.89 4.11
C ASP A 9 1.03 -0.88 5.26
N MET A 10 -0.05 -0.26 5.69
CA MET A 10 -0.07 0.65 6.84
C MET A 10 0.03 -0.11 8.18
N GLN A 11 1.01 -1.03 8.25
CA GLN A 11 1.27 -1.92 9.36
C GLN A 11 2.22 -1.27 10.37
N LYS A 12 2.09 -1.70 11.64
CA LYS A 12 2.86 -1.14 12.76
C LYS A 12 4.36 -1.19 12.53
N ASP A 13 4.88 -2.29 11.98
CA ASP A 13 6.32 -2.41 11.72
C ASP A 13 6.86 -1.38 10.74
N PHE A 14 6.05 -0.91 9.80
CA PHE A 14 6.43 0.13 8.84
C PHE A 14 6.11 1.55 9.33
N VAL A 15 5.17 1.72 10.25
CA VAL A 15 4.80 3.06 10.76
C VAL A 15 5.75 3.48 11.89
N ASP A 16 5.75 2.76 13.01
CA ASP A 16 6.50 3.10 14.22
C ASP A 16 7.26 1.91 14.84
N GLY A 17 7.24 0.73 14.16
CA GLY A 17 7.92 -0.48 14.60
C GLY A 17 9.35 -0.58 14.07
N VAL A 18 9.80 -1.82 13.80
CA VAL A 18 11.21 -2.13 13.50
C VAL A 18 11.74 -1.49 12.21
N LEU A 19 10.88 -1.17 11.26
CA LEU A 19 11.20 -0.46 10.02
C LEU A 19 10.50 0.92 9.95
N GLY A 20 9.96 1.40 11.07
CA GLY A 20 9.26 2.67 11.15
C GLY A 20 10.17 3.88 10.90
N THR A 21 9.60 4.93 10.32
CA THR A 21 10.30 6.20 10.06
C THR A 21 9.47 7.39 10.56
N ALA A 22 10.13 8.53 10.79
CA ALA A 22 9.42 9.75 11.16
C ALA A 22 8.43 10.19 10.06
N GLU A 23 8.79 9.99 8.80
CA GLU A 23 7.96 10.29 7.63
C GLU A 23 6.73 9.38 7.59
N ALA A 24 6.87 8.09 7.92
CA ALA A 24 5.75 7.15 7.98
C ALA A 24 4.75 7.55 9.08
N VAL A 25 5.22 7.94 10.24
CA VAL A 25 4.34 8.44 11.33
C VAL A 25 3.60 9.71 10.91
N GLN A 26 4.26 10.63 10.19
CA GLN A 26 3.66 11.89 9.79
C GLN A 26 2.48 11.74 8.83
N ILE A 27 2.45 10.69 8.01
CA ILE A 27 1.36 10.49 7.04
C ILE A 27 0.12 9.81 7.64
N VAL A 28 0.19 9.23 8.84
CA VAL A 28 -0.93 8.47 9.44
C VAL A 28 -2.22 9.30 9.48
N GLY A 29 -2.14 10.56 9.91
CA GLY A 29 -3.30 11.44 9.95
C GLY A 29 -3.95 11.67 8.59
N ASN A 30 -3.14 11.88 7.54
CA ASN A 30 -3.62 12.04 6.17
C ASN A 30 -4.27 10.76 5.64
N VAL A 31 -3.66 9.60 5.93
CA VAL A 31 -4.20 8.28 5.56
C VAL A 31 -5.56 8.04 6.22
N VAL A 32 -5.69 8.35 7.52
CA VAL A 32 -6.95 8.25 8.28
C VAL A 32 -8.03 9.16 7.69
N GLU A 33 -7.70 10.41 7.39
CA GLU A 33 -8.63 11.37 6.77
C GLU A 33 -9.07 10.87 5.38
N LYS A 34 -8.14 10.38 4.57
CA LYS A 34 -8.45 9.80 3.26
C LYS A 34 -9.38 8.61 3.38
N ILE A 35 -9.12 7.65 4.26
CA ILE A 35 -10.00 6.49 4.49
C ILE A 35 -11.40 6.94 4.89
N ASN A 36 -11.52 7.87 5.83
CA ASN A 36 -12.80 8.35 6.33
C ASN A 36 -13.62 9.08 5.27
N SER A 37 -12.97 9.86 4.41
CA SER A 37 -13.64 10.69 3.39
C SER A 37 -13.84 10.00 2.06
N PHE A 38 -13.19 8.85 1.82
CA PHE A 38 -13.23 8.18 0.51
C PHE A 38 -14.61 7.60 0.22
N ASP A 39 -15.21 8.02 -0.90
CA ASP A 39 -16.49 7.49 -1.39
C ASP A 39 -16.21 6.42 -2.47
N GLY A 40 -16.04 5.18 -2.03
CA GLY A 40 -15.73 4.04 -2.90
C GLY A 40 -15.37 2.77 -2.14
N GLU A 41 -14.88 1.78 -2.89
CA GLU A 41 -14.44 0.49 -2.35
C GLU A 41 -13.00 0.63 -1.81
N ILE A 42 -12.70 -0.09 -0.73
CA ILE A 42 -11.38 -0.07 -0.10
C ILE A 42 -10.77 -1.46 -0.15
N ILE A 43 -9.49 -1.51 -0.54
CA ILE A 43 -8.63 -2.69 -0.45
C ILE A 43 -7.47 -2.32 0.49
N VAL A 44 -7.15 -3.20 1.42
CA VAL A 44 -6.02 -3.04 2.35
C VAL A 44 -5.04 -4.16 2.11
N THR A 45 -3.79 -3.82 1.81
CA THR A 45 -2.75 -4.81 1.66
C THR A 45 -1.97 -4.99 2.97
N TYR A 46 -1.49 -6.19 3.17
CA TYR A 46 -0.63 -6.58 4.29
C TYR A 46 0.62 -7.24 3.74
N ASP A 47 1.75 -6.67 3.96
CA ASP A 47 3.01 -7.38 3.82
C ASP A 47 3.05 -8.50 4.84
N THR A 48 3.37 -9.72 4.39
CA THR A 48 3.18 -10.90 5.23
C THR A 48 4.36 -11.84 5.12
N HIS A 49 5.08 -11.98 6.21
CA HIS A 49 6.19 -12.89 6.35
C HIS A 49 5.91 -13.96 7.41
N PHE A 50 6.77 -14.96 7.46
CA PHE A 50 6.67 -16.09 8.38
C PHE A 50 8.00 -16.30 9.11
N GLU A 51 8.02 -17.22 10.07
CA GLU A 51 9.20 -17.52 10.91
C GLU A 51 10.48 -17.84 10.13
N ASN A 52 10.36 -18.23 8.85
CA ASN A 52 11.50 -18.51 7.98
C ASN A 52 12.01 -17.28 7.22
N TYR A 53 11.57 -16.07 7.56
CA TYR A 53 11.89 -14.83 6.84
C TYR A 53 13.39 -14.67 6.55
N LEU A 54 14.26 -14.89 7.54
CA LEU A 54 15.72 -14.74 7.40
C LEU A 54 16.34 -15.71 6.38
N ASN A 55 15.61 -16.75 5.98
CA ASN A 55 16.03 -17.71 4.96
C ASN A 55 15.42 -17.42 3.59
N THR A 56 14.78 -16.28 3.42
CA THR A 56 14.23 -15.82 2.13
C THR A 56 15.22 -14.89 1.42
N SER A 57 15.04 -14.72 0.11
CA SER A 57 15.84 -13.76 -0.67
C SER A 57 15.75 -12.32 -0.15
N GLU A 58 14.62 -11.96 0.44
CA GLU A 58 14.44 -10.65 1.07
C GLU A 58 15.19 -10.58 2.39
N GLY A 59 15.02 -11.58 3.26
CA GLY A 59 15.71 -11.65 4.54
C GLY A 59 17.24 -11.72 4.44
N GLU A 60 17.78 -12.27 3.36
CA GLU A 60 19.23 -12.21 3.07
C GLU A 60 19.71 -10.78 2.81
N LYS A 61 18.88 -9.91 2.20
CA LYS A 61 19.22 -8.52 1.85
C LYS A 61 18.85 -7.53 2.94
N LEU A 62 17.77 -7.80 3.66
CA LEU A 62 17.27 -7.02 4.78
C LEU A 62 17.07 -7.94 5.98
N PRO A 63 18.12 -8.24 6.77
CA PRO A 63 18.05 -9.19 7.87
C PRO A 63 17.36 -8.59 9.12
N VAL A 64 16.17 -8.02 8.92
CA VAL A 64 15.30 -7.46 9.95
C VAL A 64 13.94 -8.11 9.83
N GLU A 65 13.63 -9.02 10.75
CA GLU A 65 12.31 -9.64 10.80
C GLU A 65 11.23 -8.57 11.02
N HIS A 66 10.28 -8.53 10.13
CA HIS A 66 9.15 -7.59 10.17
C HIS A 66 7.90 -8.23 9.59
N CYS A 67 6.76 -7.68 9.91
CA CYS A 67 5.45 -8.14 9.42
C CYS A 67 5.28 -9.66 9.48
N ILE A 68 5.83 -10.29 10.54
CA ILE A 68 5.62 -11.72 10.76
C ILE A 68 4.16 -11.96 11.14
N LYS A 69 3.48 -12.78 10.38
CA LYS A 69 2.03 -13.03 10.52
C LYS A 69 1.67 -13.43 11.96
N GLY A 70 0.67 -12.73 12.52
CA GLY A 70 0.18 -12.96 13.88
C GLY A 70 0.93 -12.20 14.96
N THR A 71 1.97 -11.44 14.63
CA THR A 71 2.65 -10.54 15.59
C THR A 71 1.98 -9.17 15.65
N ALA A 72 2.30 -8.39 16.69
CA ALA A 72 1.83 -7.01 16.80
C ALA A 72 2.32 -6.13 15.62
N GLY A 73 3.53 -6.38 15.12
CA GLY A 73 4.13 -5.64 14.01
C GLY A 73 3.41 -5.85 12.67
N TRP A 74 2.80 -7.02 12.47
CA TRP A 74 2.01 -7.34 11.30
C TRP A 74 0.64 -6.63 11.28
N ASN A 75 0.09 -6.30 12.44
CA ASN A 75 -1.19 -5.59 12.53
C ASN A 75 -1.07 -4.19 11.92
N LEU A 76 -2.18 -3.65 11.44
CA LEU A 76 -2.24 -2.25 11.02
C LEU A 76 -1.89 -1.30 12.18
N ASP A 77 -1.43 -0.12 11.85
CA ASP A 77 -1.40 1.00 12.77
C ASP A 77 -2.77 1.20 13.43
N SER A 78 -2.80 1.54 14.71
CA SER A 78 -4.04 1.59 15.49
C SER A 78 -5.05 2.62 14.98
N ASP A 79 -4.59 3.77 14.50
CA ASP A 79 -5.46 4.83 14.02
C ASP A 79 -6.04 4.48 12.64
N VAL A 80 -5.21 3.85 11.79
CA VAL A 80 -5.65 3.29 10.50
C VAL A 80 -6.66 2.16 10.71
N GLN A 81 -6.42 1.26 11.66
CA GLN A 81 -7.36 0.20 12.00
C GLN A 81 -8.70 0.78 12.46
N SER A 82 -8.67 1.79 13.33
CA SER A 82 -9.87 2.46 13.85
C SER A 82 -10.66 3.16 12.73
N ALA A 83 -9.98 3.79 11.76
CA ALA A 83 -10.64 4.39 10.59
C ALA A 83 -11.34 3.35 9.71
N LEU A 84 -10.86 2.12 9.70
CA LEU A 84 -11.43 1.02 8.92
C LEU A 84 -12.57 0.27 9.62
N GLU A 85 -12.75 0.40 10.95
CA GLU A 85 -13.75 -0.36 11.73
C GLU A 85 -15.18 -0.22 11.21
N ASN A 86 -15.55 0.95 10.69
CA ASN A 86 -16.88 1.24 10.16
C ASN A 86 -16.92 1.21 8.62
N ARG A 87 -15.88 0.71 7.97
CA ARG A 87 -15.78 0.62 6.52
C ARG A 87 -15.83 -0.85 6.08
N LYS A 88 -16.46 -1.07 4.93
CA LYS A 88 -16.29 -2.36 4.25
C LYS A 88 -15.01 -2.30 3.43
N TYR A 89 -14.14 -3.27 3.61
CA TYR A 89 -12.91 -3.38 2.83
C TYR A 89 -12.57 -4.84 2.56
N ARG A 90 -11.71 -5.06 1.58
CA ARG A 90 -11.08 -6.35 1.30
C ARG A 90 -9.63 -6.32 1.74
N THR A 91 -9.13 -7.46 2.19
CA THR A 91 -7.73 -7.63 2.57
C THR A 91 -6.98 -8.42 1.51
N VAL A 92 -5.72 -8.08 1.31
CA VAL A 92 -4.77 -8.78 0.45
C VAL A 92 -3.49 -9.02 1.23
N GLU A 93 -3.25 -10.25 1.63
CA GLU A 93 -1.96 -10.64 2.21
C GLU A 93 -1.00 -10.93 1.06
N LYS A 94 0.10 -10.19 0.98
CA LYS A 94 1.10 -10.35 -0.07
C LYS A 94 2.42 -10.86 0.52
N LEU A 95 3.09 -11.72 -0.22
CA LEU A 95 4.37 -12.34 0.17
C LEU A 95 5.58 -11.64 -0.46
N THR A 96 5.34 -10.52 -1.12
CA THR A 96 6.34 -9.72 -1.83
C THR A 96 5.83 -8.29 -1.99
N PHE A 97 6.68 -7.39 -2.48
CA PHE A 97 6.41 -5.95 -2.54
C PHE A 97 5.12 -5.59 -3.28
N GLY A 98 4.88 -6.18 -4.44
CA GLY A 98 3.64 -6.01 -5.20
C GLY A 98 2.81 -7.28 -5.22
N SER A 99 1.48 -7.17 -5.18
CA SER A 99 0.57 -8.30 -5.26
C SER A 99 0.12 -8.55 -6.69
N VAL A 100 0.46 -9.71 -7.23
CA VAL A 100 -0.04 -10.16 -8.55
C VAL A 100 -1.54 -10.52 -8.51
N GLU A 101 -2.12 -10.69 -7.33
CA GLU A 101 -3.55 -10.97 -7.15
C GLU A 101 -4.38 -9.68 -7.13
N LEU A 102 -3.77 -8.54 -6.81
CA LEU A 102 -4.48 -7.26 -6.69
C LEU A 102 -5.30 -6.89 -7.93
N PRO A 103 -4.80 -7.05 -9.17
CA PRO A 103 -5.60 -6.79 -10.36
C PRO A 103 -6.85 -7.66 -10.45
N ALA A 104 -6.75 -8.94 -10.12
CA ALA A 104 -7.91 -9.84 -10.14
C ALA A 104 -8.99 -9.40 -9.14
N ILE A 105 -8.58 -9.00 -7.93
CA ILE A 105 -9.49 -8.49 -6.89
C ILE A 105 -10.17 -7.19 -7.35
N VAL A 106 -9.43 -6.28 -8.00
CA VAL A 106 -9.98 -5.08 -8.63
C VAL A 106 -11.01 -5.45 -9.70
N GLY A 107 -10.71 -6.44 -10.54
CA GLY A 107 -11.63 -6.94 -11.57
C GLY A 107 -12.92 -7.51 -10.98
N GLU A 108 -12.85 -8.26 -9.87
CA GLU A 108 -14.02 -8.77 -9.15
C GLU A 108 -14.91 -7.66 -8.57
N ILE A 109 -14.30 -6.57 -8.08
CA ILE A 109 -15.02 -5.42 -7.54
C ILE A 109 -15.72 -4.66 -8.68
N THR A 110 -14.99 -4.42 -9.76
CA THR A 110 -15.46 -3.54 -10.85
C THR A 110 -16.45 -4.24 -11.78
N LYS A 111 -16.32 -5.55 -11.98
CA LYS A 111 -17.21 -6.37 -12.84
C LYS A 111 -17.37 -5.79 -14.25
N GLY A 112 -16.31 -5.21 -14.80
CA GLY A 112 -16.31 -4.60 -16.13
C GLY A 112 -16.88 -3.18 -16.21
N GLU A 113 -17.29 -2.58 -15.09
CA GLU A 113 -17.67 -1.17 -15.04
C GLU A 113 -16.44 -0.26 -15.15
N GLU A 114 -16.63 0.97 -15.61
CA GLU A 114 -15.58 2.00 -15.55
C GLU A 114 -15.15 2.28 -14.10
N PHE A 115 -13.84 2.40 -13.89
CA PHE A 115 -13.29 2.63 -12.56
C PHE A 115 -12.01 3.45 -12.58
N SER A 116 -11.62 3.91 -11.40
CA SER A 116 -10.31 4.48 -11.12
C SER A 116 -9.73 3.87 -9.85
N VAL A 117 -8.42 3.89 -9.73
CA VAL A 117 -7.71 3.39 -8.54
C VAL A 117 -6.83 4.49 -7.97
N GLU A 118 -6.89 4.66 -6.67
CA GLU A 118 -6.01 5.52 -5.92
C GLU A 118 -5.23 4.68 -4.89
N LEU A 119 -3.92 4.90 -4.81
CA LEU A 119 -3.05 4.22 -3.86
C LEU A 119 -2.50 5.22 -2.84
N ILE A 120 -2.45 4.76 -1.59
CA ILE A 120 -1.85 5.45 -0.44
C ILE A 120 -1.08 4.44 0.40
N GLY A 121 -0.20 4.89 1.28
CA GLY A 121 0.47 4.06 2.28
C GLY A 121 1.98 3.92 2.09
N LEU A 122 2.52 2.78 2.48
CA LEU A 122 3.94 2.52 2.69
C LEU A 122 4.46 1.30 1.90
N CYS A 123 5.74 1.26 1.55
CA CYS A 123 6.55 2.46 1.34
C CYS A 123 6.40 2.89 -0.11
N THR A 124 6.43 4.20 -0.37
CA THR A 124 6.27 4.76 -1.74
C THR A 124 7.19 4.11 -2.75
N ASP A 125 8.45 3.92 -2.36
CA ASP A 125 9.57 3.45 -3.17
C ASP A 125 9.69 1.92 -3.26
N ILE A 126 8.82 1.18 -2.56
CA ILE A 126 8.85 -0.29 -2.54
C ILE A 126 7.45 -0.84 -2.88
N CYS A 127 6.56 -0.93 -1.89
CA CYS A 127 5.26 -1.60 -2.07
C CYS A 127 4.26 -0.76 -2.86
N VAL A 128 4.23 0.58 -2.67
CA VAL A 128 3.31 1.46 -3.41
C VAL A 128 3.64 1.46 -4.90
N VAL A 129 4.90 1.75 -5.28
CA VAL A 129 5.31 1.77 -6.69
C VAL A 129 5.11 0.41 -7.34
N SER A 130 5.42 -0.69 -6.64
CA SER A 130 5.26 -2.05 -7.18
C SER A 130 3.80 -2.36 -7.49
N ASN A 131 2.87 -2.07 -6.58
CA ASN A 131 1.44 -2.29 -6.81
C ASN A 131 0.88 -1.33 -7.87
N ALA A 132 1.30 -0.08 -7.90
CA ALA A 132 0.88 0.89 -8.90
C ALA A 132 1.28 0.47 -10.33
N LEU A 133 2.51 -0.04 -10.51
CA LEU A 133 2.99 -0.53 -11.81
C LEU A 133 2.28 -1.82 -12.23
N ILE A 134 2.01 -2.75 -11.31
CA ILE A 134 1.23 -3.97 -11.59
C ILE A 134 -0.18 -3.61 -12.04
N LEU A 135 -0.85 -2.68 -11.35
CA LEU A 135 -2.17 -2.21 -11.73
C LEU A 135 -2.15 -1.50 -13.09
N LYS A 136 -1.15 -0.65 -13.35
CA LYS A 136 -1.02 0.05 -14.63
C LYS A 136 -0.76 -0.90 -15.79
N ALA A 137 0.04 -1.94 -15.57
CA ALA A 137 0.28 -2.97 -16.58
C ALA A 137 -0.97 -3.82 -16.88
N SER A 138 -1.78 -4.09 -15.84
CA SER A 138 -3.01 -4.88 -15.97
C SER A 138 -4.18 -4.08 -16.55
N TYR A 139 -4.21 -2.78 -16.32
CA TYR A 139 -5.28 -1.86 -16.71
C TYR A 139 -4.70 -0.59 -17.35
N PRO A 140 -4.12 -0.68 -18.57
CA PRO A 140 -3.36 0.42 -19.18
C PRO A 140 -4.18 1.70 -19.41
N GLU A 141 -5.49 1.58 -19.64
CA GLU A 141 -6.38 2.70 -19.90
C GLU A 141 -7.05 3.27 -18.65
N VAL A 142 -6.89 2.61 -17.50
CA VAL A 142 -7.50 3.05 -16.24
C VAL A 142 -6.67 4.16 -15.61
N SER A 143 -7.34 5.15 -15.03
CA SER A 143 -6.68 6.17 -14.19
C SER A 143 -6.18 5.54 -12.90
N ILE A 144 -4.86 5.42 -12.78
CA ILE A 144 -4.18 5.03 -11.55
C ILE A 144 -3.54 6.28 -10.96
N THR A 145 -3.82 6.55 -9.70
CA THR A 145 -3.36 7.75 -8.98
C THR A 145 -2.63 7.32 -7.70
N VAL A 146 -1.58 8.02 -7.33
CA VAL A 146 -0.91 7.93 -6.03
C VAL A 146 -1.02 9.29 -5.35
N ASP A 147 -1.59 9.32 -4.14
CA ASP A 147 -1.63 10.53 -3.31
C ASP A 147 -0.34 10.62 -2.50
N SER A 148 0.56 11.50 -2.95
CA SER A 148 1.89 11.65 -2.35
C SER A 148 1.84 12.16 -0.91
N SER A 149 0.79 12.89 -0.53
CA SER A 149 0.62 13.39 0.84
C SER A 149 0.22 12.30 1.83
N CYS A 150 -0.26 11.16 1.32
CA CYS A 150 -0.64 9.97 2.06
C CYS A 150 0.37 8.82 1.88
N CYS A 151 1.57 9.12 1.39
CA CYS A 151 2.64 8.13 1.17
C CYS A 151 3.96 8.61 1.78
N ALA A 152 4.78 7.67 2.24
CA ALA A 152 6.15 7.91 2.66
C ALA A 152 7.08 6.82 2.13
N GLY A 153 8.28 7.18 1.73
CA GLY A 153 9.34 6.24 1.34
C GLY A 153 10.25 5.90 2.51
N VAL A 154 11.22 5.04 2.25
CA VAL A 154 12.29 4.73 3.22
C VAL A 154 13.07 6.00 3.57
N THR A 155 13.27 6.86 2.59
CA THR A 155 13.82 8.22 2.75
C THR A 155 13.04 9.22 1.89
N PRO A 156 13.08 10.53 2.20
CA PRO A 156 12.49 11.54 1.32
C PRO A 156 13.04 11.51 -0.10
N GLU A 157 14.31 11.16 -0.29
CA GLU A 157 14.94 11.06 -1.60
C GLU A 157 14.37 9.90 -2.42
N THR A 158 14.28 8.71 -1.84
CA THR A 158 13.75 7.53 -2.52
C THR A 158 12.25 7.65 -2.78
N HIS A 159 11.50 8.29 -1.86
CA HIS A 159 10.11 8.68 -2.08
C HIS A 159 9.95 9.52 -3.35
N ASN A 160 10.70 10.61 -3.48
CA ASN A 160 10.62 11.50 -4.65
C ASN A 160 11.06 10.79 -5.96
N SER A 161 12.05 9.91 -5.88
CA SER A 161 12.51 9.10 -7.02
C SER A 161 11.40 8.16 -7.51
N ALA A 162 10.70 7.51 -6.59
CA ALA A 162 9.58 6.64 -6.92
C ALA A 162 8.41 7.41 -7.53
N LEU A 163 8.04 8.57 -6.99
CA LEU A 163 7.01 9.44 -7.56
C LEU A 163 7.37 9.87 -8.99
N THR A 164 8.65 10.20 -9.22
CA THR A 164 9.13 10.54 -10.57
C THR A 164 9.00 9.36 -11.52
N THR A 165 9.40 8.16 -11.09
CA THR A 165 9.26 6.92 -11.87
C THR A 165 7.80 6.64 -12.23
N MET A 166 6.90 6.76 -11.25
CA MET A 166 5.47 6.54 -11.47
C MET A 166 4.88 7.54 -12.48
N LYS A 167 5.25 8.82 -12.42
CA LYS A 167 4.86 9.83 -13.43
C LYS A 167 5.33 9.45 -14.82
N MET A 168 6.57 8.96 -14.98
CA MET A 168 7.08 8.49 -16.27
C MET A 168 6.32 7.28 -16.80
N CYS A 169 5.78 6.44 -15.90
CA CYS A 169 4.93 5.29 -16.25
C CYS A 169 3.44 5.66 -16.39
N GLN A 170 3.11 6.95 -16.52
CA GLN A 170 1.74 7.45 -16.72
C GLN A 170 0.79 7.16 -15.54
N ILE A 171 1.34 7.09 -14.33
CA ILE A 171 0.57 7.07 -13.10
C ILE A 171 0.44 8.53 -12.62
N ASN A 172 -0.78 8.94 -12.27
CA ASN A 172 -1.02 10.27 -11.73
C ASN A 172 -0.45 10.37 -10.32
N VAL A 173 0.19 11.48 -10.01
CA VAL A 173 0.68 11.80 -8.67
C VAL A 173 0.08 13.13 -8.24
N ILE A 174 -0.67 13.12 -7.15
CA ILE A 174 -1.31 14.28 -6.54
C ILE A 174 -0.73 14.57 -5.16
#